data_c6ea71f88b8985b5ab6bfc3110abb28a
#
_entry.id   c6ea71f88b8985b5ab6bfc3110abb28a
#
_cell.length_a   1.000
_cell.length_b   1.000
_cell.length_c   1.000
_cell.angle_alpha   90.00
_cell.angle_beta   90.00
_cell.angle_gamma   90.00
#
_symmetry.space_group_name_H-M   'P 1'
#
loop_
_entity.id
_entity.type
_entity.pdbx_description
1 polymer ?
#
loop_
_entity_poly.entity_id
_entity_poly.type
_entity_poly.pdbx_seq_one_letter_code
_entity_poly.pdbx_strand_id
1 'polypeptide(L)'
;MRYFLSFCFAILILCQSVLGYADEAYDSEETVELKSYFGVQAADVHFTVLQGNAEIVFRDGAECLYFPQIGDVLAEADFMIPDSAERFKLRYLLHVKASDVQLKMEAHAQKPADFASFPEQVLQLVNHERAKAGVSPLYLSPELQRAAMLRAVEISEFFSHTRPDGRDCKTVLSSPWGMGENIAAGSNTAQEVVAGWMNSPGHRRNILYARFRELGVGYCYAPDGVGGYVHYWVQIFRG
;
A
#
# COMPACT_ATOMS: atom_id res chain seq x y z
N MET A 1 -22.72 -11.71 -8.74
CA MET A 1 -22.92 -13.15 -8.99
C MET A 1 -21.76 -13.85 -8.29
N ARG A 2 -22.05 -14.46 -7.16
CA ARG A 2 -21.04 -15.06 -6.26
C ARG A 2 -20.60 -16.40 -6.83
N TYR A 3 -19.37 -16.54 -7.21
CA TYR A 3 -18.82 -17.85 -7.52
C TYR A 3 -18.38 -18.53 -6.21
N PHE A 4 -19.15 -19.49 -5.80
CA PHE A 4 -18.85 -20.37 -4.69
C PHE A 4 -17.60 -21.19 -5.00
N LEU A 5 -16.60 -21.11 -4.17
CA LEU A 5 -15.47 -22.04 -4.10
C LEU A 5 -15.93 -23.39 -3.52
N SER A 6 -16.69 -24.13 -4.35
CA SER A 6 -17.07 -25.51 -4.04
C SER A 6 -15.90 -26.49 -4.16
N PHE A 7 -14.70 -26.01 -4.49
CA PHE A 7 -13.52 -26.84 -4.76
C PHE A 7 -12.65 -27.13 -3.52
N CYS A 8 -12.83 -26.37 -2.44
CA CYS A 8 -12.01 -26.55 -1.23
C CYS A 8 -12.42 -27.76 -0.38
N PHE A 9 -13.62 -28.28 -0.52
CA PHE A 9 -14.10 -29.35 0.35
C PHE A 9 -13.45 -30.71 0.12
N ALA A 10 -12.98 -31.01 -1.10
CA ALA A 10 -12.37 -32.31 -1.42
C ALA A 10 -10.88 -32.39 -1.08
N ILE A 11 -10.20 -31.25 -0.89
CA ILE A 11 -8.76 -31.19 -0.61
C ILE A 11 -8.50 -31.12 0.90
N LEU A 12 -9.47 -30.74 1.70
CA LEU A 12 -9.37 -30.58 3.15
C LEU A 12 -9.15 -31.91 3.91
N ILE A 13 -9.44 -33.04 3.31
CA ILE A 13 -9.36 -34.35 3.99
C ILE A 13 -7.97 -34.98 3.92
N LEU A 14 -7.05 -34.46 3.10
CA LEU A 14 -5.76 -35.13 2.85
C LEU A 14 -4.50 -34.30 3.12
N CYS A 15 -4.61 -33.05 3.56
CA CYS A 15 -3.42 -32.23 3.81
C CYS A 15 -3.55 -31.42 5.08
N GLN A 16 -2.68 -31.66 6.06
CA GLN A 16 -2.61 -30.92 7.34
C GLN A 16 -2.14 -29.48 7.20
N SER A 17 -1.87 -29.01 5.98
CA SER A 17 -1.58 -27.60 5.71
C SER A 17 -1.96 -27.27 4.26
N VAL A 18 -2.98 -26.46 4.07
CA VAL A 18 -3.35 -25.90 2.76
C VAL A 18 -2.96 -24.43 2.74
N LEU A 19 -2.12 -24.04 1.78
CA LEU A 19 -1.94 -22.65 1.40
C LEU A 19 -3.17 -22.22 0.59
N GLY A 20 -4.11 -21.55 1.21
CA GLY A 20 -5.19 -20.85 0.51
C GLY A 20 -4.70 -19.49 0.06
N TYR A 21 -4.72 -19.22 -1.22
CA TYR A 21 -4.57 -17.86 -1.73
C TYR A 21 -5.96 -17.24 -1.75
N ALA A 22 -6.18 -16.25 -0.89
CA ALA A 22 -7.34 -15.40 -0.99
C ALA A 22 -6.93 -14.17 -1.82
N ASP A 23 -7.47 -14.06 -3.02
CA ASP A 23 -7.31 -12.88 -3.90
C ASP A 23 -8.18 -11.70 -3.42
N GLU A 24 -8.58 -11.68 -2.16
CA GLU A 24 -9.39 -10.61 -1.61
C GLU A 24 -8.49 -9.55 -0.98
N ALA A 25 -8.74 -8.32 -1.38
CA ALA A 25 -8.06 -7.17 -0.85
C ALA A 25 -8.90 -6.60 0.29
N TYR A 26 -8.26 -6.43 1.43
CA TYR A 26 -8.82 -5.83 2.62
C TYR A 26 -8.42 -4.37 2.68
N ASP A 27 -9.36 -3.55 3.13
CA ASP A 27 -9.03 -2.20 3.52
C ASP A 27 -8.30 -2.25 4.88
N SER A 28 -7.34 -1.39 5.02
CA SER A 28 -6.73 -1.19 6.31
C SER A 28 -7.74 -0.57 7.27
N GLU A 29 -7.60 -0.85 8.56
CA GLU A 29 -8.57 -0.65 9.63
C GLU A 29 -9.76 -1.61 9.58
N GLU A 30 -9.90 -2.45 8.56
CA GLU A 30 -10.80 -3.59 8.64
C GLU A 30 -10.31 -4.63 9.63
N THR A 31 -11.27 -5.26 10.28
CA THR A 31 -11.02 -6.48 11.04
C THR A 31 -11.61 -7.65 10.29
N VAL A 32 -10.81 -8.70 10.14
CA VAL A 32 -11.23 -9.94 9.48
C VAL A 32 -11.54 -10.98 10.54
N GLU A 33 -12.78 -11.42 10.56
CA GLU A 33 -13.24 -12.54 11.37
C GLU A 33 -13.35 -13.80 10.51
N LEU A 34 -12.71 -14.89 10.91
CA LEU A 34 -12.70 -16.13 10.15
C LEU A 34 -14.10 -16.72 9.94
N LYS A 35 -15.02 -16.49 10.87
CA LYS A 35 -16.40 -17.01 10.79
C LYS A 35 -17.18 -16.53 9.57
N SER A 36 -16.95 -15.30 9.14
CA SER A 36 -17.67 -14.70 8.02
C SER A 36 -17.06 -15.03 6.66
N TYR A 37 -15.82 -15.49 6.64
CA TYR A 37 -15.01 -15.58 5.44
C TYR A 37 -15.20 -16.88 4.65
N PHE A 38 -15.36 -18.01 5.32
CA PHE A 38 -15.40 -19.31 4.68
C PHE A 38 -16.80 -19.94 4.54
N GLY A 39 -17.83 -19.28 5.04
CA GLY A 39 -19.18 -19.88 5.10
C GLY A 39 -19.24 -21.17 5.94
N VAL A 40 -18.14 -21.54 6.58
CA VAL A 40 -18.03 -22.66 7.51
C VAL A 40 -18.06 -22.06 8.91
N GLN A 41 -18.89 -22.61 9.77
CA GLN A 41 -18.85 -22.23 11.18
C GLN A 41 -17.51 -22.75 11.77
N ALA A 42 -16.58 -21.85 12.00
CA ALA A 42 -15.37 -22.13 12.75
C ALA A 42 -15.61 -21.79 14.21
N ALA A 43 -15.13 -22.61 15.10
CA ALA A 43 -15.17 -22.40 16.53
C ALA A 43 -13.75 -22.36 17.09
N ASP A 44 -13.56 -21.66 18.20
CA ASP A 44 -12.29 -21.60 18.90
C ASP A 44 -11.13 -21.20 17.97
N VAL A 45 -11.31 -20.07 17.29
CA VAL A 45 -10.37 -19.55 16.28
C VAL A 45 -9.25 -18.79 16.95
N HIS A 46 -8.02 -19.17 16.64
CA HIS A 46 -6.81 -18.46 17.06
C HIS A 46 -5.97 -18.08 15.85
N PHE A 47 -5.55 -16.83 15.79
CA PHE A 47 -4.68 -16.34 14.75
C PHE A 47 -3.22 -16.29 15.18
N THR A 48 -2.33 -16.52 14.24
CA THR A 48 -0.89 -16.26 14.37
C THR A 48 -0.44 -15.46 13.15
N VAL A 49 0.13 -14.28 13.36
CA VAL A 49 0.76 -13.50 12.30
C VAL A 49 2.16 -14.06 12.09
N LEU A 50 2.43 -14.57 10.90
CA LEU A 50 3.71 -15.18 10.52
C LEU A 50 4.64 -14.17 9.85
N GLN A 51 4.08 -13.22 9.11
CA GLN A 51 4.81 -12.17 8.41
C GLN A 51 3.88 -10.98 8.14
N GLY A 52 4.44 -9.78 8.07
CA GLY A 52 3.71 -8.54 7.80
C GLY A 52 3.17 -7.89 9.07
N ASN A 53 2.43 -6.79 8.89
CA ASN A 53 1.90 -5.99 9.98
C ASN A 53 0.41 -6.25 10.16
N ALA A 54 0.08 -7.11 11.10
CA ALA A 54 -1.26 -7.31 11.59
C ALA A 54 -1.23 -7.49 13.11
N GLU A 55 -2.32 -7.09 13.76
CA GLU A 55 -2.52 -7.24 15.19
C GLU A 55 -3.69 -8.19 15.44
N ILE A 56 -3.56 -9.02 16.47
CA ILE A 56 -4.67 -9.84 16.92
C ILE A 56 -5.47 -9.02 17.93
N VAL A 57 -6.72 -8.75 17.59
CA VAL A 57 -7.65 -8.00 18.44
C VAL A 57 -8.87 -8.84 18.76
N PHE A 58 -9.56 -8.52 19.87
CA PHE A 58 -10.80 -9.18 20.22
C PHE A 58 -11.99 -8.26 19.93
N ARG A 59 -12.92 -8.74 19.10
CA ARG A 59 -14.20 -8.08 18.83
C ARG A 59 -15.34 -9.07 18.97
N ASP A 60 -16.37 -8.67 19.67
CA ASP A 60 -17.59 -9.48 19.90
C ASP A 60 -17.31 -10.91 20.41
N GLY A 61 -16.22 -11.06 21.20
CA GLY A 61 -15.81 -12.32 21.78
C GLY A 61 -15.03 -13.26 20.85
N ALA A 62 -14.64 -12.80 19.65
CA ALA A 62 -13.82 -13.55 18.71
C ALA A 62 -12.47 -12.87 18.49
N GLU A 63 -11.43 -13.67 18.19
CA GLU A 63 -10.17 -13.15 17.65
C GLU A 63 -10.38 -12.69 16.21
N CYS A 64 -9.85 -11.49 15.91
CA CYS A 64 -9.85 -10.90 14.59
C CYS A 64 -8.45 -10.43 14.22
N LEU A 65 -8.11 -10.46 12.95
CA LEU A 65 -6.93 -9.77 12.45
C LEU A 65 -7.29 -8.32 12.16
N TYR A 66 -6.50 -7.40 12.70
CA TYR A 66 -6.55 -5.97 12.42
C TYR A 66 -5.31 -5.57 11.64
N PHE A 67 -5.48 -4.77 10.60
CA PHE A 67 -4.41 -4.36 9.70
C PHE A 67 -4.09 -2.87 9.90
N PRO A 68 -3.10 -2.53 10.75
CA PRO A 68 -2.72 -1.15 10.97
C PRO A 68 -1.99 -0.53 9.77
N GLN A 69 -1.57 -1.35 8.80
CA GLN A 69 -0.79 -0.93 7.64
C GLN A 69 -1.21 -1.68 6.40
N ILE A 70 -0.98 -1.04 5.24
CA ILE A 70 -1.05 -1.70 3.94
C ILE A 70 0.15 -2.63 3.74
N GLY A 71 -0.02 -3.64 2.93
CA GLY A 71 1.03 -4.60 2.58
C GLY A 71 0.53 -6.03 2.65
N ASP A 72 1.42 -6.96 2.40
CA ASP A 72 1.12 -8.36 2.47
C ASP A 72 1.25 -8.87 3.90
N VAL A 73 0.24 -9.58 4.36
CA VAL A 73 0.22 -10.24 5.67
C VAL A 73 0.09 -11.75 5.45
N LEU A 74 1.06 -12.51 5.93
CA LEU A 74 0.94 -13.96 6.05
C LEU A 74 0.45 -14.30 7.45
N ALA A 75 -0.74 -14.87 7.56
CA ALA A 75 -1.32 -15.29 8.82
C ALA A 75 -1.70 -16.78 8.80
N GLU A 76 -1.71 -17.41 9.95
CA GLU A 76 -2.21 -18.75 10.17
C GLU A 76 -3.41 -18.67 11.12
N ALA A 77 -4.53 -19.30 10.75
CA ALA A 77 -5.63 -19.52 11.64
C ALA A 77 -5.67 -20.99 12.07
N ASP A 78 -5.77 -21.23 13.36
CA ASP A 78 -5.99 -22.52 14.01
C ASP A 78 -7.42 -22.52 14.55
N PHE A 79 -8.27 -23.45 14.12
CA PHE A 79 -9.69 -23.46 14.48
C PHE A 79 -10.28 -24.87 14.50
N MET A 80 -11.44 -24.99 15.12
CA MET A 80 -12.25 -26.21 15.11
C MET A 80 -13.47 -26.04 14.21
N ILE A 81 -13.87 -27.11 13.53
CA ILE A 81 -15.18 -27.21 12.89
C ILE A 81 -16.14 -27.78 13.92
N PRO A 82 -17.30 -27.16 14.21
CA PRO A 82 -18.33 -27.76 15.04
C PRO A 82 -18.65 -29.17 14.56
N ASP A 83 -18.80 -30.08 15.47
CA ASP A 83 -19.01 -31.50 15.22
C ASP A 83 -17.76 -32.29 14.76
N SER A 84 -16.60 -31.68 14.68
CA SER A 84 -15.30 -32.34 14.48
C SER A 84 -14.48 -32.26 15.78
N ALA A 85 -13.83 -33.34 16.14
CA ALA A 85 -12.86 -33.32 17.24
C ALA A 85 -11.46 -32.86 16.80
N GLU A 86 -11.29 -32.50 15.53
CA GLU A 86 -10.01 -32.12 14.94
C GLU A 86 -9.86 -30.61 14.82
N ARG A 87 -8.64 -30.14 15.02
CA ARG A 87 -8.24 -28.76 14.77
C ARG A 87 -7.65 -28.68 13.36
N PHE A 88 -7.97 -27.57 12.71
CA PHE A 88 -7.52 -27.26 11.35
C PHE A 88 -6.63 -26.03 11.39
N LYS A 89 -5.61 -26.03 10.53
CA LYS A 89 -4.75 -24.88 10.31
C LYS A 89 -4.83 -24.44 8.87
N LEU A 90 -5.08 -23.15 8.68
CA LEU A 90 -5.08 -22.52 7.35
C LEU A 90 -4.12 -21.35 7.36
N ARG A 91 -3.35 -21.23 6.28
CA ARG A 91 -2.49 -20.08 6.04
C ARG A 91 -3.06 -19.21 4.96
N TYR A 92 -3.00 -17.92 5.20
CA TYR A 92 -3.52 -16.89 4.33
C TYR A 92 -2.42 -15.91 3.96
N LEU A 93 -2.32 -15.62 2.67
CA LEU A 93 -1.64 -14.43 2.21
C LEU A 93 -2.71 -13.38 1.93
N LEU A 94 -2.75 -12.34 2.75
CA LEU A 94 -3.74 -11.28 2.71
C LEU A 94 -3.09 -10.03 2.11
N HIS A 95 -3.70 -9.48 1.07
CA HIS A 95 -3.26 -8.23 0.46
C HIS A 95 -4.04 -7.07 1.06
N VAL A 96 -3.42 -6.33 1.98
CA VAL A 96 -4.05 -5.19 2.62
C VAL A 96 -3.85 -3.95 1.78
N LYS A 97 -4.93 -3.36 1.31
CA LYS A 97 -4.98 -2.11 0.53
C LYS A 97 -5.35 -0.95 1.44
N ALA A 98 -4.96 0.25 1.06
CA ALA A 98 -5.45 1.44 1.72
C ALA A 98 -6.84 1.81 1.21
N SER A 99 -7.81 1.90 2.10
CA SER A 99 -9.07 2.59 1.81
C SER A 99 -8.93 4.09 1.97
N ASP A 100 -8.08 4.52 2.90
CA ASP A 100 -7.76 5.92 3.15
C ASP A 100 -6.30 6.08 3.56
N VAL A 101 -5.43 6.35 2.59
CA VAL A 101 -3.98 6.48 2.80
C VAL A 101 -3.64 7.65 3.73
N GLN A 102 -4.50 8.66 3.79
CA GLN A 102 -4.21 9.89 4.52
C GLN A 102 -4.20 9.67 6.04
N LEU A 103 -5.08 8.82 6.56
CA LEU A 103 -5.17 8.54 8.00
C LEU A 103 -4.00 7.72 8.54
N LYS A 104 -3.38 6.90 7.72
CA LYS A 104 -2.34 5.96 8.15
C LYS A 104 -0.96 6.53 8.24
N MET A 105 -0.63 7.45 7.37
CA MET A 105 0.66 8.14 7.45
C MET A 105 0.76 9.03 8.69
N GLU A 106 -0.38 9.39 9.29
CA GLU A 106 -0.38 10.07 10.58
C GLU A 106 0.06 9.17 11.75
N ALA A 107 -0.17 7.88 11.66
CA ALA A 107 0.18 6.93 12.73
C ALA A 107 1.66 6.51 12.72
N HIS A 108 2.36 6.59 11.59
CA HIS A 108 3.74 6.14 11.45
C HIS A 108 4.79 7.24 11.56
N ALA A 109 4.37 8.47 11.55
CA ALA A 109 5.27 9.58 11.55
C ALA A 109 5.48 10.10 12.98
N GLN A 110 6.67 9.88 13.54
CA GLN A 110 7.28 11.02 14.22
C GLN A 110 7.50 12.06 13.12
N LYS A 111 6.44 12.81 12.90
CA LYS A 111 6.23 13.76 11.82
C LYS A 111 7.33 14.80 11.83
N PRO A 112 8.10 14.99 10.75
CA PRO A 112 8.73 16.30 10.55
C PRO A 112 7.60 17.34 10.60
N ALA A 113 7.81 18.45 11.30
CA ALA A 113 6.76 19.47 11.57
C ALA A 113 6.03 19.97 10.30
N ASP A 114 6.61 19.75 9.11
CA ASP A 114 6.13 20.23 7.81
C ASP A 114 5.53 19.17 6.89
N PHE A 115 5.33 17.96 7.37
CA PHE A 115 4.88 16.84 6.54
C PHE A 115 3.56 17.14 5.78
N ALA A 116 2.58 17.73 6.44
CA ALA A 116 1.29 18.03 5.83
C ALA A 116 1.38 19.03 4.65
N SER A 117 2.47 19.80 4.59
CA SER A 117 2.71 20.82 3.55
C SER A 117 3.63 20.33 2.43
N PHE A 118 4.19 19.11 2.51
CA PHE A 118 5.11 18.60 1.49
C PHE A 118 4.51 18.56 0.08
N PRO A 119 3.28 18.13 -0.14
CA PRO A 119 2.68 18.18 -1.47
C PRO A 119 2.66 19.59 -2.07
N GLU A 120 2.29 20.58 -1.28
CA GLU A 120 2.22 21.98 -1.69
C GLU A 120 3.62 22.56 -1.94
N GLN A 121 4.60 22.26 -1.08
CA GLN A 121 5.98 22.68 -1.27
C GLN A 121 6.57 22.10 -2.56
N VAL A 122 6.40 20.80 -2.79
CA VAL A 122 6.86 20.13 -4.02
C VAL A 122 6.18 20.71 -5.23
N LEU A 123 4.85 20.95 -5.19
CA LEU A 123 4.11 21.56 -6.29
C LEU A 123 4.67 22.96 -6.63
N GLN A 124 4.90 23.80 -5.64
CA GLN A 124 5.46 25.15 -5.85
C GLN A 124 6.84 25.09 -6.50
N LEU A 125 7.74 24.22 -6.00
CA LEU A 125 9.08 24.03 -6.54
C LEU A 125 9.05 23.50 -7.98
N VAL A 126 8.23 22.50 -8.24
CA VAL A 126 8.02 21.94 -9.58
C VAL A 126 7.48 22.99 -10.55
N ASN A 127 6.47 23.77 -10.13
CA ASN A 127 5.91 24.81 -10.97
C ASN A 127 6.88 25.97 -11.23
N HIS A 128 7.78 26.25 -10.28
CA HIS A 128 8.87 27.20 -10.50
C HIS A 128 9.82 26.70 -11.62
N GLU A 129 10.21 25.44 -11.59
CA GLU A 129 11.06 24.85 -12.64
C GLU A 129 10.34 24.77 -14.00
N ARG A 130 9.03 24.45 -14.00
CA ARG A 130 8.20 24.46 -15.21
C ARG A 130 8.08 25.85 -15.81
N ALA A 131 7.88 26.88 -14.98
CA ALA A 131 7.83 28.27 -15.43
C ALA A 131 9.15 28.72 -16.07
N LYS A 132 10.31 28.37 -15.49
CA LYS A 132 11.63 28.62 -16.11
C LYS A 132 11.77 27.98 -17.48
N ALA A 133 11.13 26.82 -17.69
CA ALA A 133 11.14 26.10 -18.96
C ALA A 133 10.03 26.50 -19.92
N GLY A 134 9.18 27.48 -19.56
CA GLY A 134 8.04 27.91 -20.39
C GLY A 134 6.91 26.89 -20.49
N VAL A 135 6.79 25.98 -19.50
CA VAL A 135 5.79 24.91 -19.46
C VAL A 135 4.66 25.29 -18.50
N SER A 136 3.42 24.98 -18.87
CA SER A 136 2.23 25.26 -18.04
C SER A 136 2.34 24.63 -16.66
N PRO A 137 1.83 25.28 -15.60
CA PRO A 137 1.87 24.73 -14.24
C PRO A 137 1.02 23.47 -14.10
N LEU A 138 1.36 22.67 -13.09
CA LEU A 138 0.57 21.55 -12.60
C LEU A 138 -0.33 22.00 -11.46
N TYR A 139 -1.35 21.19 -11.13
CA TYR A 139 -2.17 21.30 -9.94
C TYR A 139 -2.26 19.96 -9.21
N LEU A 140 -2.47 19.99 -7.89
CA LEU A 140 -2.65 18.77 -7.12
C LEU A 140 -3.98 18.10 -7.46
N SER A 141 -3.93 16.80 -7.70
CA SER A 141 -5.10 15.96 -7.94
C SER A 141 -5.31 15.05 -6.71
N PRO A 142 -6.50 15.08 -6.08
CA PRO A 142 -6.77 14.20 -4.93
C PRO A 142 -6.60 12.70 -5.24
N GLU A 143 -6.93 12.28 -6.46
CA GLU A 143 -6.72 10.90 -6.90
C GLU A 143 -5.24 10.56 -6.99
N LEU A 144 -4.44 11.42 -7.66
CA LEU A 144 -3.01 11.19 -7.79
C LEU A 144 -2.31 11.33 -6.43
N GLN A 145 -2.82 12.17 -5.55
CA GLN A 145 -2.30 12.32 -4.20
C GLN A 145 -2.40 11.01 -3.42
N ARG A 146 -3.57 10.36 -3.42
CA ARG A 146 -3.76 9.05 -2.79
C ARG A 146 -2.84 7.99 -3.40
N ALA A 147 -2.76 7.95 -4.73
CA ALA A 147 -1.91 7.02 -5.44
C ALA A 147 -0.42 7.21 -5.12
N ALA A 148 0.05 8.46 -5.07
CA ALA A 148 1.44 8.78 -4.75
C ALA A 148 1.78 8.39 -3.29
N MET A 149 0.84 8.59 -2.36
CA MET A 149 1.01 8.19 -0.98
C MET A 149 1.14 6.67 -0.83
N LEU A 150 0.26 5.91 -1.50
CA LEU A 150 0.37 4.45 -1.54
C LEU A 150 1.73 4.01 -2.09
N ARG A 151 2.15 4.59 -3.22
CA ARG A 151 3.45 4.28 -3.81
C ARG A 151 4.62 4.65 -2.90
N ALA A 152 4.53 5.73 -2.12
CA ALA A 152 5.59 6.11 -1.19
C ALA A 152 5.81 5.04 -0.10
N VAL A 153 4.74 4.40 0.37
CA VAL A 153 4.83 3.26 1.28
C VAL A 153 5.42 2.04 0.56
N GLU A 154 4.92 1.69 -0.62
CA GLU A 154 5.42 0.55 -1.39
C GLU A 154 6.93 0.65 -1.68
N ILE A 155 7.44 1.83 -2.06
CA ILE A 155 8.87 2.01 -2.33
C ILE A 155 9.72 2.04 -1.06
N SER A 156 9.16 2.27 0.11
CA SER A 156 9.91 2.14 1.35
C SER A 156 10.24 0.68 1.71
N GLU A 157 9.48 -0.25 1.17
CA GLU A 157 9.69 -1.69 1.31
C GLU A 157 10.40 -2.30 0.09
N PHE A 158 10.08 -1.82 -1.10
CA PHE A 158 10.65 -2.28 -2.37
C PHE A 158 10.88 -1.12 -3.34
N PHE A 159 12.09 -0.56 -3.33
CA PHE A 159 12.45 0.63 -4.12
C PHE A 159 12.49 0.32 -5.62
N SER A 160 11.34 0.37 -6.28
CA SER A 160 11.18 0.01 -7.69
C SER A 160 9.98 0.73 -8.32
N HIS A 161 10.00 0.90 -9.65
CA HIS A 161 8.81 1.24 -10.44
C HIS A 161 7.86 0.04 -10.64
N THR A 162 8.27 -1.15 -10.26
CA THR A 162 7.40 -2.31 -10.13
C THR A 162 6.85 -2.32 -8.71
N ARG A 163 5.56 -2.58 -8.56
CA ARG A 163 4.89 -2.68 -7.27
C ARG A 163 5.29 -3.99 -6.56
N PRO A 164 5.14 -4.10 -5.23
CA PRO A 164 5.45 -5.32 -4.50
C PRO A 164 4.73 -6.57 -5.02
N ASP A 165 3.54 -6.40 -5.60
CA ASP A 165 2.76 -7.46 -6.23
C ASP A 165 3.21 -7.85 -7.65
N GLY A 166 4.32 -7.28 -8.12
CA GLY A 166 4.90 -7.53 -9.45
C GLY A 166 4.27 -6.75 -10.60
N ARG A 167 3.22 -5.96 -10.36
CA ARG A 167 2.58 -5.13 -11.38
C ARG A 167 3.36 -3.84 -11.66
N ASP A 168 3.10 -3.23 -12.80
CA ASP A 168 3.64 -1.90 -13.14
C ASP A 168 3.07 -0.82 -12.21
N CYS A 169 3.88 0.19 -11.84
CA CYS A 169 3.45 1.30 -10.98
C CYS A 169 2.18 2.00 -11.45
N LYS A 170 1.91 1.99 -12.77
CA LYS A 170 0.71 2.58 -13.35
C LYS A 170 -0.59 1.95 -12.86
N THR A 171 -0.54 0.71 -12.40
CA THR A 171 -1.71 0.01 -11.86
C THR A 171 -2.22 0.56 -10.53
N VAL A 172 -1.51 1.52 -9.94
CA VAL A 172 -2.00 2.27 -8.77
C VAL A 172 -3.19 3.17 -9.11
N LEU A 173 -3.40 3.48 -10.39
CA LEU A 173 -4.53 4.25 -10.89
C LEU A 173 -5.52 3.35 -11.64
N SER A 174 -6.81 3.64 -11.51
CA SER A 174 -7.86 2.98 -12.29
C SER A 174 -7.79 3.34 -13.79
N SER A 175 -7.27 4.51 -14.12
CA SER A 175 -7.04 4.96 -15.49
C SER A 175 -5.59 5.44 -15.65
N PRO A 176 -4.67 4.55 -16.07
CA PRO A 176 -3.22 4.82 -16.06
C PRO A 176 -2.71 5.58 -17.31
N TRP A 177 -3.59 5.95 -18.23
CA TRP A 177 -3.19 6.61 -19.48
C TRP A 177 -2.52 7.95 -19.23
N GLY A 178 -1.37 8.15 -19.87
CA GLY A 178 -0.62 9.40 -19.73
C GLY A 178 0.05 9.61 -18.39
N MET A 179 0.24 8.54 -17.59
CA MET A 179 0.91 8.62 -16.30
C MET A 179 2.43 8.63 -16.41
N GLY A 180 3.08 9.43 -15.55
CA GLY A 180 4.51 9.36 -15.25
C GLY A 180 4.76 9.22 -13.76
N GLU A 181 5.86 8.57 -13.39
CA GLU A 181 6.27 8.41 -12.00
C GLU A 181 7.72 8.84 -11.81
N ASN A 182 8.01 9.56 -10.73
CA ASN A 182 9.34 9.79 -10.19
C ASN A 182 9.37 9.24 -8.77
N ILE A 183 10.42 8.49 -8.42
CA ILE A 183 10.67 7.99 -7.07
C ILE A 183 12.03 8.48 -6.57
N ALA A 184 12.16 8.70 -5.27
CA ALA A 184 13.42 9.06 -4.63
C ALA A 184 13.46 8.54 -3.18
N ALA A 185 14.67 8.35 -2.67
CA ALA A 185 14.92 8.05 -1.26
C ALA A 185 16.09 8.88 -0.73
N GLY A 186 16.07 9.18 0.57
CA GLY A 186 17.16 9.81 1.31
C GLY A 186 17.08 11.34 1.45
N SER A 187 16.25 12.02 0.66
CA SER A 187 16.09 13.49 0.80
C SER A 187 15.21 13.82 2.01
N ASN A 188 15.63 14.76 2.83
CA ASN A 188 14.92 15.15 4.05
C ASN A 188 13.90 16.28 3.83
N THR A 189 14.00 16.99 2.72
CA THR A 189 13.17 18.15 2.41
C THR A 189 12.63 18.13 0.98
N ALA A 190 11.54 18.86 0.75
CA ALA A 190 10.97 19.06 -0.58
C ALA A 190 11.99 19.71 -1.54
N GLN A 191 12.80 20.64 -1.05
CA GLN A 191 13.83 21.32 -1.84
C GLN A 191 14.89 20.34 -2.34
N GLU A 192 15.39 19.47 -1.45
CA GLU A 192 16.42 18.47 -1.80
C GLU A 192 15.90 17.48 -2.82
N VAL A 193 14.69 16.92 -2.61
CA VAL A 193 14.16 15.91 -3.51
C VAL A 193 13.86 16.50 -4.90
N VAL A 194 13.27 17.68 -4.98
CA VAL A 194 12.99 18.33 -6.28
C VAL A 194 14.30 18.68 -6.99
N ALA A 195 15.31 19.18 -6.27
CA ALA A 195 16.63 19.44 -6.84
C ALA A 195 17.27 18.13 -7.36
N GLY A 196 17.17 17.03 -6.62
CA GLY A 196 17.62 15.71 -7.02
C GLY A 196 16.95 15.23 -8.31
N TRP A 197 15.62 15.33 -8.37
CA TRP A 197 14.87 14.97 -9.58
C TRP A 197 15.23 15.86 -10.76
N MET A 198 15.42 17.16 -10.58
CA MET A 198 15.81 18.08 -11.65
C MET A 198 17.23 17.82 -12.17
N ASN A 199 18.12 17.30 -11.34
CA ASN A 199 19.47 16.90 -11.76
C ASN A 199 19.53 15.54 -12.47
N SER A 200 18.44 14.74 -12.42
CA SER A 200 18.33 13.46 -13.12
C SER A 200 17.59 13.64 -14.45
N PRO A 201 18.20 13.33 -15.60
CA PRO A 201 17.56 13.53 -16.91
C PRO A 201 16.22 12.84 -17.09
N GLY A 202 16.05 11.64 -16.51
CA GLY A 202 14.80 10.87 -16.56
C GLY A 202 13.69 11.54 -15.77
N HIS A 203 13.96 11.87 -14.50
CA HIS A 203 12.99 12.52 -13.63
C HIS A 203 12.64 13.94 -14.09
N ARG A 204 13.65 14.71 -14.51
CA ARG A 204 13.47 16.05 -15.08
C ARG A 204 12.53 16.04 -16.29
N ARG A 205 12.64 15.03 -17.17
CA ARG A 205 11.75 14.89 -18.32
C ARG A 205 10.29 14.77 -17.91
N ASN A 206 9.99 14.02 -16.85
CA ASN A 206 8.63 13.93 -16.31
C ASN A 206 8.18 15.29 -15.76
N ILE A 207 8.99 15.95 -14.95
CA ILE A 207 8.66 17.27 -14.38
C ILE A 207 8.35 18.30 -15.47
N LEU A 208 9.12 18.32 -16.55
CA LEU A 208 8.99 19.28 -17.64
C LEU A 208 8.11 18.80 -18.81
N TYR A 209 7.47 17.64 -18.70
CA TYR A 209 6.61 17.14 -19.78
C TYR A 209 5.40 18.03 -19.97
N ALA A 210 5.30 18.62 -21.17
CA ALA A 210 4.35 19.69 -21.45
C ALA A 210 2.87 19.24 -21.44
N ARG A 211 2.61 17.94 -21.57
CA ARG A 211 1.23 17.42 -21.54
C ARG A 211 0.69 17.19 -20.14
N PHE A 212 1.55 17.02 -19.15
CA PHE A 212 1.06 16.84 -17.79
C PHE A 212 0.37 18.09 -17.26
N ARG A 213 -0.71 17.88 -16.51
CA ARG A 213 -1.52 18.90 -15.86
C ARG A 213 -1.68 18.62 -14.37
N GLU A 214 -1.71 17.36 -13.97
CA GLU A 214 -1.99 16.93 -12.63
C GLU A 214 -0.73 16.34 -11.97
N LEU A 215 -0.63 16.53 -10.66
CA LEU A 215 0.44 16.02 -9.81
C LEU A 215 -0.16 15.40 -8.55
N GLY A 216 0.37 14.25 -8.15
CA GLY A 216 0.28 13.71 -6.80
C GLY A 216 1.67 13.61 -6.20
N VAL A 217 1.80 13.90 -4.92
CA VAL A 217 3.07 13.83 -4.19
C VAL A 217 2.91 12.92 -2.98
N GLY A 218 3.66 11.84 -2.93
CA GLY A 218 3.73 10.91 -1.80
C GLY A 218 5.02 11.09 -1.02
N TYR A 219 4.90 10.94 0.28
CA TYR A 219 6.03 10.88 1.19
C TYR A 219 5.81 9.82 2.26
N CYS A 220 6.83 9.02 2.53
CA CYS A 220 6.83 8.06 3.63
C CYS A 220 8.11 8.23 4.44
N TYR A 221 7.95 8.28 5.77
CA TYR A 221 9.05 8.14 6.72
C TYR A 221 9.05 6.72 7.25
N ALA A 222 10.07 5.93 6.90
CA ALA A 222 10.21 4.53 7.28
C ALA A 222 11.61 4.31 7.89
N PRO A 223 11.75 4.28 9.22
CA PRO A 223 13.03 4.09 9.89
C PRO A 223 13.77 2.81 9.46
N ASP A 224 13.02 1.76 9.13
CA ASP A 224 13.52 0.46 8.70
C ASP A 224 13.41 0.25 7.18
N GLY A 225 13.31 1.34 6.43
CA GLY A 225 13.11 1.28 4.98
C GLY A 225 14.31 0.68 4.22
N VAL A 226 14.03 0.16 3.03
CA VAL A 226 15.04 -0.50 2.20
C VAL A 226 16.20 0.43 1.82
N GLY A 227 17.39 -0.15 1.67
CA GLY A 227 18.58 0.59 1.27
C GLY A 227 19.18 1.47 2.37
N GLY A 228 18.67 1.40 3.61
CA GLY A 228 19.14 2.21 4.74
C GLY A 228 18.67 3.68 4.69
N TYR A 229 17.71 3.98 3.86
CA TYR A 229 17.05 5.29 3.84
C TYR A 229 15.85 5.31 4.77
N VAL A 230 15.46 6.52 5.20
CA VAL A 230 14.30 6.72 6.07
C VAL A 230 13.24 7.64 5.45
N HIS A 231 13.56 8.31 4.36
CA HIS A 231 12.70 9.24 3.65
C HIS A 231 12.46 8.76 2.23
N TYR A 232 11.21 8.56 1.84
CA TYR A 232 10.82 8.06 0.53
C TYR A 232 9.81 9.01 -0.11
N TRP A 233 10.00 9.31 -1.39
CA TRP A 233 9.26 10.31 -2.12
C TRP A 233 8.76 9.79 -3.44
N VAL A 234 7.56 10.14 -3.79
CA VAL A 234 6.94 9.81 -5.08
C VAL A 234 6.28 11.04 -5.69
N GLN A 235 6.44 11.19 -6.99
CA GLN A 235 5.60 12.06 -7.82
C GLN A 235 4.85 11.19 -8.81
N ILE A 236 3.54 11.37 -8.92
CA ILE A 236 2.72 10.81 -9.98
C ILE A 236 2.16 11.97 -10.80
N PHE A 237 2.32 11.87 -12.11
CA PHE A 237 1.88 12.88 -13.09
C PHE A 237 0.81 12.29 -13.99
N ARG A 238 -0.12 13.14 -14.44
CA ARG A 238 -1.11 12.81 -15.46
C ARG A 238 -1.45 14.03 -16.31
N GLY A 239 -1.81 13.79 -17.61
CA GLY A 239 -2.23 14.85 -18.54
C GLY A 239 -3.06 14.34 -19.69
#